data_521728620fe2c3348bde92abf7df49c0
#
_entry.id   521728620fe2c3348bde92abf7df49c0
#
_cell.length_a   1.000
_cell.length_b   1.000
_cell.length_c   1.000
_cell.angle_alpha   90.00
_cell.angle_beta   90.00
_cell.angle_gamma   90.00
#
_symmetry.space_group_name_H-M   'P 1'
#
loop_
_entity.id
_entity.type
_entity.pdbx_description
1 polymer ?
#
loop_
_entity_poly.entity_id
_entity_poly.type
_entity_poly.pdbx_seq_one_letter_code
_entity_poly.pdbx_strand_id
1 'polypeptide(L)'
;MPPLPELVVLGELAQSAADGSSDIGLDEIGQVLASRFVEVVSGSQRKSGPDAARDRRRAVETALWIDANSHHQINLEDAAAQAGISPFHFLRLFSQALGVTPHQYLVRSRLRHAARRLADDDSPITDIAYDVGFADLSNFVRTFGRAAGASPLKFRQASRGKRKIFQERLALH
;
A
#
# COMPACT_ATOMS: atom_id res chain seq x y z
N MET A 1 -2.65 -7.30 -33.01
CA MET A 1 -2.29 -6.17 -32.14
C MET A 1 -1.55 -6.76 -30.95
N PRO A 2 -0.31 -6.37 -30.64
CA PRO A 2 0.38 -6.90 -29.46
C PRO A 2 -0.38 -6.47 -28.20
N PRO A 3 -0.45 -7.32 -27.16
CA PRO A 3 -1.09 -6.95 -25.91
C PRO A 3 -0.36 -5.74 -25.32
N LEU A 4 -1.14 -4.78 -24.80
CA LEU A 4 -0.57 -3.63 -24.11
C LEU A 4 0.20 -4.15 -22.88
N PRO A 5 1.48 -3.77 -22.67
CA PRO A 5 2.31 -4.30 -21.58
C PRO A 5 1.65 -4.15 -20.21
N GLU A 6 0.88 -3.09 -20.03
CA GLU A 6 0.14 -2.78 -18.80
C GLU A 6 -0.99 -3.77 -18.50
N LEU A 7 -1.67 -4.29 -19.54
CA LEU A 7 -2.71 -5.32 -19.38
C LEU A 7 -2.12 -6.68 -19.03
N VAL A 8 -0.91 -6.97 -19.49
CA VAL A 8 -0.18 -8.19 -19.11
C VAL A 8 0.18 -8.15 -17.62
N VAL A 9 0.74 -7.04 -17.15
CA VAL A 9 1.07 -6.85 -15.73
C VAL A 9 -0.19 -6.93 -14.85
N LEU A 10 -1.30 -6.35 -15.26
CA LEU A 10 -2.57 -6.43 -14.53
C LEU A 10 -3.13 -7.86 -14.53
N GLY A 11 -2.94 -8.62 -15.61
CA GLY A 11 -3.30 -10.04 -15.68
C GLY A 11 -2.48 -10.90 -14.71
N GLU A 12 -1.16 -10.67 -14.62
CA GLU A 12 -0.28 -11.34 -13.66
C GLU A 12 -0.64 -10.98 -12.20
N LEU A 13 -1.00 -9.73 -11.94
CA LEU A 13 -1.49 -9.31 -10.62
C LEU A 13 -2.82 -9.98 -10.25
N ALA A 14 -3.74 -10.11 -11.21
CA ALA A 14 -5.00 -10.82 -11.03
C ALA A 14 -4.78 -12.30 -10.72
N GLN A 15 -3.87 -12.96 -11.44
CA GLN A 15 -3.48 -14.34 -11.18
C GLN A 15 -2.87 -14.49 -9.78
N SER A 16 -1.95 -13.60 -9.40
CA SER A 16 -1.32 -13.60 -8.08
C SER A 16 -2.33 -13.37 -6.95
N ALA A 17 -3.37 -12.57 -7.17
CA ALA A 17 -4.44 -12.37 -6.21
C ALA A 17 -5.33 -13.61 -6.10
N ALA A 18 -5.67 -14.25 -7.22
CA ALA A 18 -6.45 -15.48 -7.25
C ALA A 18 -5.73 -16.63 -6.53
N ASP A 19 -4.41 -16.72 -6.68
CA ASP A 19 -3.55 -17.72 -6.04
C ASP A 19 -3.23 -17.37 -4.56
N GLY A 20 -3.79 -16.28 -4.02
CA GLY A 20 -3.52 -15.82 -2.66
C GLY A 20 -2.08 -15.35 -2.43
N SER A 21 -1.31 -15.14 -3.48
CA SER A 21 0.09 -14.68 -3.42
C SER A 21 0.23 -13.15 -3.48
N SER A 22 -0.85 -12.43 -3.73
CA SER A 22 -0.93 -10.97 -3.74
C SER A 22 -1.82 -10.47 -2.61
N ASP A 23 -1.44 -9.33 -2.01
CA ASP A 23 -2.24 -8.64 -1.00
C ASP A 23 -3.28 -7.68 -1.62
N ILE A 24 -3.45 -7.72 -2.94
CA ILE A 24 -4.44 -6.94 -3.68
C ILE A 24 -5.71 -7.77 -3.80
N GLY A 25 -6.86 -7.21 -3.44
CA GLY A 25 -8.15 -7.85 -3.63
C GLY A 25 -8.48 -8.05 -5.11
N LEU A 26 -9.11 -9.19 -5.46
CA LEU A 26 -9.55 -9.48 -6.84
C LEU A 26 -10.52 -8.43 -7.38
N ASP A 27 -11.36 -7.88 -6.53
CA ASP A 27 -12.29 -6.81 -6.82
C ASP A 27 -11.57 -5.50 -7.20
N GLU A 28 -10.51 -5.15 -6.47
CA GLU A 28 -9.68 -3.97 -6.77
C GLU A 28 -8.95 -4.12 -8.12
N ILE A 29 -8.39 -5.31 -8.40
CA ILE A 29 -7.77 -5.61 -9.69
C ILE A 29 -8.80 -5.55 -10.82
N GLY A 30 -9.99 -6.11 -10.62
CA GLY A 30 -11.08 -6.06 -11.58
C GLY A 30 -11.47 -4.62 -11.94
N GLN A 31 -11.53 -3.73 -10.95
CA GLN A 31 -11.84 -2.32 -11.16
C GLN A 31 -10.70 -1.58 -11.89
N VAL A 32 -9.44 -1.88 -11.60
CA VAL A 32 -8.29 -1.30 -12.33
C VAL A 32 -8.29 -1.76 -13.80
N LEU A 33 -8.54 -3.04 -14.05
CA LEU A 33 -8.67 -3.58 -15.41
C LEU A 33 -9.81 -2.91 -16.19
N ALA A 34 -10.99 -2.80 -15.57
CA ALA A 34 -12.15 -2.16 -16.18
C ALA A 34 -11.88 -0.68 -16.50
N SER A 35 -11.25 0.06 -15.58
CA SER A 35 -10.90 1.46 -15.78
C SER A 35 -9.92 1.64 -16.92
N ARG A 36 -8.92 0.78 -17.01
CA ARG A 36 -7.92 0.85 -18.06
C ARG A 36 -8.47 0.46 -19.42
N PHE A 37 -9.36 -0.53 -19.45
CA PHE A 37 -10.07 -0.90 -20.67
C PHE A 37 -10.90 0.27 -21.23
N VAL A 38 -11.66 0.95 -20.36
CA VAL A 38 -12.43 2.15 -20.73
C VAL A 38 -11.52 3.26 -21.25
N GLU A 39 -10.36 3.52 -20.63
CA GLU A 39 -9.39 4.52 -21.11
C GLU A 39 -8.85 4.19 -22.51
N VAL A 40 -8.50 2.93 -22.75
CA VAL A 40 -7.97 2.47 -24.04
C VAL A 40 -9.04 2.55 -25.14
N VAL A 41 -10.27 2.14 -24.82
CA VAL A 41 -11.39 2.14 -25.79
C VAL A 41 -11.91 3.53 -26.07
N SER A 42 -11.99 4.40 -25.04
CA SER A 42 -12.51 5.77 -25.20
C SER A 42 -11.50 6.78 -25.72
N GLY A 43 -10.23 6.41 -25.89
CA GLY A 43 -9.17 7.30 -26.39
C GLY A 43 -8.94 8.53 -25.50
N SER A 44 -9.33 8.45 -24.24
CA SER A 44 -9.25 9.58 -23.30
C SER A 44 -7.80 9.98 -23.03
N GLN A 45 -7.38 11.06 -23.66
CA GLN A 45 -6.10 11.71 -23.39
C GLN A 45 -6.03 12.23 -21.94
N ARG A 46 -4.82 12.18 -21.37
CA ARG A 46 -4.50 12.76 -20.06
C ARG A 46 -5.00 14.20 -19.98
N LYS A 47 -5.90 14.45 -19.06
CA LYS A 47 -6.30 15.81 -18.70
C LYS A 47 -5.08 16.56 -18.17
N SER A 48 -4.58 17.53 -18.92
CA SER A 48 -3.61 18.50 -18.45
C SER A 48 -4.34 19.80 -18.19
N GLY A 49 -4.38 20.28 -16.93
CA GLY A 49 -5.08 21.50 -16.58
C GLY A 49 -5.39 21.61 -15.08
N PRO A 50 -6.17 22.63 -14.68
CA PRO A 50 -6.58 22.85 -13.27
C PRO A 50 -7.24 21.63 -12.61
N ASP A 51 -7.99 20.84 -13.39
CA ASP A 51 -8.63 19.61 -12.91
C ASP A 51 -7.61 18.54 -12.51
N ALA A 52 -6.51 18.38 -13.25
CA ALA A 52 -5.45 17.44 -12.91
C ALA A 52 -4.72 17.82 -11.60
N ALA A 53 -4.52 19.11 -11.36
CA ALA A 53 -3.92 19.60 -10.11
C ALA A 53 -4.86 19.35 -8.91
N ARG A 54 -6.15 19.60 -9.09
CA ARG A 54 -7.19 19.33 -8.08
C ARG A 54 -7.28 17.83 -7.76
N ASP A 55 -7.28 16.99 -8.79
CA ASP A 55 -7.33 15.55 -8.65
C ASP A 55 -6.09 15.00 -7.91
N ARG A 56 -4.91 15.50 -8.26
CA ARG A 56 -3.67 15.14 -7.56
C ARG A 56 -3.69 15.56 -6.10
N ARG A 57 -4.20 16.75 -5.80
CA ARG A 57 -4.35 17.24 -4.42
C ARG A 57 -5.28 16.33 -3.61
N ARG A 58 -6.43 15.94 -4.16
CA ARG A 58 -7.36 14.99 -3.53
C ARG A 58 -6.69 13.64 -3.23
N ALA A 59 -5.94 13.10 -4.20
CA ALA A 59 -5.22 11.85 -4.00
C ALA A 59 -4.22 11.94 -2.83
N VAL A 60 -3.46 13.03 -2.76
CA VAL A 60 -2.49 13.26 -1.69
C VAL A 60 -3.17 13.44 -0.33
N GLU A 61 -4.23 14.25 -0.26
CA GLU A 61 -4.99 14.46 0.98
C GLU A 61 -5.58 13.14 1.49
N THR A 62 -6.14 12.31 0.60
CA THR A 62 -6.67 10.99 0.98
C THR A 62 -5.55 10.02 1.35
N ALA A 63 -4.39 10.06 0.70
CA ALA A 63 -3.24 9.24 1.08
C ALA A 63 -2.75 9.57 2.51
N LEU A 64 -2.71 10.84 2.88
CA LEU A 64 -2.39 11.26 4.26
C LEU A 64 -3.44 10.76 5.26
N TRP A 65 -4.72 10.82 4.89
CA TRP A 65 -5.80 10.28 5.71
C TRP A 65 -5.68 8.75 5.87
N ILE A 66 -5.40 8.01 4.80
CA ILE A 66 -5.14 6.56 4.84
C ILE A 66 -3.96 6.26 5.77
N ASP A 67 -2.86 7.02 5.68
CA ASP A 67 -1.68 6.81 6.54
C ASP A 67 -2.01 7.01 8.03
N ALA A 68 -2.72 8.08 8.35
CA ALA A 68 -3.14 8.40 9.72
C ALA A 68 -4.11 7.37 10.32
N ASN A 69 -4.95 6.74 9.48
CA ASN A 69 -5.97 5.78 9.90
C ASN A 69 -5.63 4.33 9.55
N SER A 70 -4.41 4.05 9.12
CA SER A 70 -4.01 2.74 8.57
C SER A 70 -4.19 1.57 9.53
N HIS A 71 -4.26 1.81 10.84
CA HIS A 71 -4.53 0.82 11.87
C HIS A 71 -6.00 0.35 11.91
N HIS A 72 -6.92 1.10 11.30
CA HIS A 72 -8.31 0.71 11.15
C HIS A 72 -8.53 -0.15 9.89
N GLN A 73 -9.68 -0.84 9.85
CA GLN A 73 -10.13 -1.50 8.63
C GLN A 73 -10.67 -0.42 7.68
N ILE A 74 -9.92 -0.10 6.64
CA ILE A 74 -10.30 0.87 5.61
C ILE A 74 -10.57 0.09 4.34
N ASN A 75 -11.75 0.29 3.75
CA ASN A 75 -12.09 -0.21 2.43
C ASN A 75 -12.03 0.89 1.36
N LEU A 76 -12.27 0.54 0.11
CA LEU A 76 -12.24 1.47 -1.01
C LEU A 76 -13.32 2.53 -0.91
N GLU A 77 -14.50 2.15 -0.41
CA GLU A 77 -15.65 3.02 -0.21
C GLU A 77 -15.35 4.11 0.82
N ASP A 78 -14.71 3.76 1.93
CA ASP A 78 -14.30 4.72 2.97
C ASP A 78 -13.33 5.76 2.42
N ALA A 79 -12.32 5.32 1.68
CA ALA A 79 -11.33 6.19 1.08
C ALA A 79 -11.93 7.09 -0.02
N ALA A 80 -12.86 6.57 -0.80
CA ALA A 80 -13.57 7.33 -1.83
C ALA A 80 -14.52 8.38 -1.22
N ALA A 81 -15.21 8.03 -0.14
CA ALA A 81 -16.06 8.95 0.62
C ALA A 81 -15.23 10.11 1.19
N GLN A 82 -14.04 9.81 1.72
CA GLN A 82 -13.09 10.83 2.19
C GLN A 82 -12.66 11.79 1.06
N ALA A 83 -12.49 11.27 -0.15
CA ALA A 83 -12.16 12.08 -1.33
C ALA A 83 -13.38 12.84 -1.92
N GLY A 84 -14.60 12.50 -1.50
CA GLY A 84 -15.85 13.09 -2.01
C GLY A 84 -16.17 12.72 -3.47
N ILE A 85 -15.80 11.50 -3.90
CA ILE A 85 -16.02 10.97 -5.25
C ILE A 85 -16.41 9.49 -5.20
N SER A 86 -16.88 8.95 -6.33
CA SER A 86 -17.24 7.52 -6.40
C SER A 86 -16.01 6.61 -6.26
N PRO A 87 -16.16 5.37 -5.75
CA PRO A 87 -15.06 4.43 -5.57
C PRO A 87 -14.26 4.18 -6.85
N PHE A 88 -14.95 3.99 -7.97
CA PHE A 88 -14.31 3.79 -9.27
C PHE A 88 -13.46 4.99 -9.72
N HIS A 89 -14.02 6.21 -9.58
CA HIS A 89 -13.28 7.43 -9.91
C HIS A 89 -12.09 7.65 -8.98
N PHE A 90 -12.26 7.36 -7.68
CA PHE A 90 -11.20 7.46 -6.69
C PHE A 90 -10.04 6.49 -6.99
N LEU A 91 -10.33 5.22 -7.23
CA LEU A 91 -9.32 4.21 -7.55
C LEU A 91 -8.45 4.63 -8.75
N ARG A 92 -9.10 5.08 -9.83
CA ARG A 92 -8.41 5.57 -11.03
C ARG A 92 -7.55 6.80 -10.74
N LEU A 93 -8.13 7.80 -10.09
CA LEU A 93 -7.46 9.06 -9.74
C LEU A 93 -6.26 8.83 -8.84
N PHE A 94 -6.43 8.02 -7.79
CA PHE A 94 -5.40 7.71 -6.81
C PHE A 94 -4.24 6.95 -7.47
N SER A 95 -4.54 5.92 -8.25
CA SER A 95 -3.52 5.11 -8.94
C SER A 95 -2.75 5.93 -9.99
N GLN A 96 -3.42 6.82 -10.72
CA GLN A 96 -2.76 7.73 -11.66
C GLN A 96 -1.86 8.76 -10.96
N ALA A 97 -2.30 9.29 -9.82
CA ALA A 97 -1.57 10.33 -9.11
C ALA A 97 -0.36 9.79 -8.35
N LEU A 98 -0.47 8.60 -7.74
CA LEU A 98 0.52 8.05 -6.81
C LEU A 98 1.25 6.80 -7.34
N GLY A 99 0.81 6.24 -8.47
CA GLY A 99 1.44 5.06 -9.09
C GLY A 99 1.20 3.75 -8.33
N VAL A 100 0.30 3.74 -7.35
CA VAL A 100 -0.08 2.56 -6.55
C VAL A 100 -1.58 2.61 -6.25
N THR A 101 -2.20 1.44 -6.02
CA THR A 101 -3.60 1.41 -5.61
C THR A 101 -3.79 1.86 -4.16
N PRO A 102 -5.00 2.29 -3.74
CA PRO A 102 -5.30 2.64 -2.35
C PRO A 102 -4.97 1.51 -1.37
N HIS A 103 -5.29 0.26 -1.71
CA HIS A 103 -4.98 -0.89 -0.90
C HIS A 103 -3.47 -1.12 -0.77
N GLN A 104 -2.72 -1.06 -1.87
CA GLN A 104 -1.25 -1.15 -1.82
C GLN A 104 -0.65 -0.05 -0.96
N TYR A 105 -1.20 1.15 -1.02
CA TYR A 105 -0.76 2.28 -0.20
C TYR A 105 -1.03 2.02 1.29
N LEU A 106 -2.24 1.52 1.63
CA LEU A 106 -2.62 1.15 2.99
C LEU A 106 -1.68 0.07 3.57
N VAL A 107 -1.43 -1.00 2.82
CA VAL A 107 -0.52 -2.08 3.25
C VAL A 107 0.90 -1.52 3.48
N ARG A 108 1.42 -0.70 2.57
CA ARG A 108 2.74 -0.06 2.74
C ARG A 108 2.79 0.84 3.97
N SER A 109 1.71 1.55 4.28
CA SER A 109 1.58 2.38 5.48
C SER A 109 1.66 1.54 6.75
N ARG A 110 0.87 0.46 6.82
CA ARG A 110 0.91 -0.51 7.92
C ARG A 110 2.30 -1.10 8.14
N LEU A 111 2.97 -1.48 7.05
CA LEU A 111 4.34 -2.02 7.12
C LEU A 111 5.36 -1.00 7.61
N ARG A 112 5.25 0.27 7.22
CA ARG A 112 6.11 1.36 7.74
C ARG A 112 5.92 1.54 9.25
N HIS A 113 4.66 1.54 9.72
CA HIS A 113 4.34 1.65 11.15
C HIS A 113 4.86 0.43 11.91
N ALA A 114 4.67 -0.79 11.37
CA ALA A 114 5.22 -2.01 11.97
C ALA A 114 6.76 -1.96 12.07
N ALA A 115 7.44 -1.54 11.01
CA ALA A 115 8.89 -1.44 10.99
C ALA A 115 9.44 -0.48 12.06
N ARG A 116 8.78 0.66 12.28
CA ARG A 116 9.13 1.60 13.37
C ARG A 116 8.95 0.93 14.72
N ARG A 117 7.79 0.32 14.98
CA ARG A 117 7.54 -0.38 16.25
C ARG A 117 8.48 -1.55 16.50
N LEU A 118 8.76 -2.34 15.48
CA LEU A 118 9.74 -3.43 15.59
C LEU A 118 11.14 -2.94 15.95
N ALA A 119 11.53 -1.75 15.49
CA ALA A 119 12.81 -1.15 15.80
C ALA A 119 12.84 -0.51 17.20
N ASP A 120 11.71 0.03 17.67
CA ASP A 120 11.66 0.94 18.81
C ASP A 120 11.13 0.31 20.09
N ASP A 121 10.22 -0.68 20.00
CA ASP A 121 9.58 -1.26 21.17
C ASP A 121 9.77 -2.80 21.30
N ASP A 122 9.47 -3.32 22.48
CA ASP A 122 9.59 -4.73 22.84
C ASP A 122 8.28 -5.51 22.76
N SER A 123 7.21 -4.87 22.29
CA SER A 123 5.90 -5.49 22.17
C SER A 123 5.98 -6.81 21.37
N PRO A 124 5.17 -7.81 21.71
CA PRO A 124 5.06 -9.03 20.92
C PRO A 124 4.81 -8.72 19.45
N ILE A 125 5.42 -9.48 18.55
CA ILE A 125 5.23 -9.29 17.10
C ILE A 125 3.75 -9.44 16.71
N THR A 126 3.04 -10.33 17.41
CA THR A 126 1.60 -10.51 17.25
C THR A 126 0.81 -9.24 17.54
N ASP A 127 1.12 -8.57 18.64
CA ASP A 127 0.44 -7.35 19.05
C ASP A 127 0.72 -6.22 18.05
N ILE A 128 1.98 -6.09 17.64
CA ILE A 128 2.34 -5.12 16.58
C ILE A 128 1.56 -5.39 15.29
N ALA A 129 1.41 -6.65 14.87
CA ALA A 129 0.67 -7.00 13.66
C ALA A 129 -0.79 -6.52 13.73
N TYR A 130 -1.48 -6.81 14.83
CA TYR A 130 -2.88 -6.40 15.01
C TYR A 130 -3.02 -4.89 15.18
N ASP A 131 -2.16 -4.26 15.97
CA ASP A 131 -2.19 -2.82 16.24
C ASP A 131 -1.96 -1.97 14.98
N VAL A 132 -1.18 -2.46 14.01
CA VAL A 132 -1.00 -1.75 12.74
C VAL A 132 -2.08 -2.09 11.70
N GLY A 133 -3.06 -2.95 12.04
CA GLY A 133 -4.27 -3.19 11.27
C GLY A 133 -4.27 -4.47 10.43
N PHE A 134 -3.31 -5.40 10.61
CA PHE A 134 -3.41 -6.73 9.95
C PHE A 134 -4.46 -7.59 10.66
N ALA A 135 -5.25 -8.32 9.87
CA ALA A 135 -6.29 -9.21 10.38
C ALA A 135 -5.73 -10.53 10.93
N ASP A 136 -4.57 -10.97 10.44
CA ASP A 136 -3.90 -12.18 10.91
C ASP A 136 -2.38 -12.07 10.87
N LEU A 137 -1.73 -12.81 11.78
CA LEU A 137 -0.28 -12.82 11.93
C LEU A 137 0.44 -13.44 10.73
N SER A 138 -0.14 -14.46 10.11
CA SER A 138 0.52 -15.18 9.01
C SER A 138 0.62 -14.28 7.77
N ASN A 139 -0.44 -13.55 7.46
CA ASN A 139 -0.43 -12.54 6.40
C ASN A 139 0.58 -11.42 6.70
N PHE A 140 0.58 -10.91 7.94
CA PHE A 140 1.59 -9.92 8.35
C PHE A 140 3.02 -10.40 8.11
N VAL A 141 3.38 -11.58 8.64
CA VAL A 141 4.74 -12.13 8.53
C VAL A 141 5.16 -12.32 7.07
N ARG A 142 4.28 -12.85 6.23
CA ARG A 142 4.51 -13.06 4.81
C ARG A 142 4.71 -11.73 4.08
N THR A 143 3.80 -10.77 4.29
CA THR A 143 3.80 -9.48 3.61
C THR A 143 4.98 -8.62 4.05
N PHE A 144 5.28 -8.59 5.35
CA PHE A 144 6.45 -7.91 5.90
C PHE A 144 7.74 -8.53 5.37
N GLY A 145 7.84 -9.86 5.38
CA GLY A 145 9.01 -10.58 4.90
C GLY A 145 9.31 -10.29 3.42
N ARG A 146 8.27 -10.25 2.58
CA ARG A 146 8.38 -9.90 1.16
C ARG A 146 8.86 -8.45 0.97
N ALA A 147 8.32 -7.51 1.74
CA ALA A 147 8.64 -6.09 1.61
C ALA A 147 10.01 -5.73 2.20
N ALA A 148 10.39 -6.31 3.33
CA ALA A 148 11.61 -6.00 4.07
C ALA A 148 12.80 -6.92 3.72
N GLY A 149 12.58 -8.01 2.98
CA GLY A 149 13.61 -9.01 2.69
C GLY A 149 14.01 -9.85 3.91
N ALA A 150 13.33 -9.70 5.05
CA ALA A 150 13.60 -10.42 6.29
C ALA A 150 12.31 -10.56 7.13
N SER A 151 12.22 -11.66 7.92
CA SER A 151 11.10 -11.81 8.84
C SER A 151 11.07 -10.69 9.89
N PRO A 152 9.89 -10.37 10.47
CA PRO A 152 9.77 -9.33 11.51
C PRO A 152 10.74 -9.52 12.67
N LEU A 153 10.97 -10.78 13.09
CA LEU A 153 11.93 -11.10 14.15
C LEU A 153 13.38 -10.76 13.76
N LYS A 154 13.80 -11.18 12.57
CA LYS A 154 15.14 -10.86 12.06
C LYS A 154 15.34 -9.37 11.88
N PHE A 155 14.33 -8.67 11.39
CA PHE A 155 14.34 -7.21 11.24
C PHE A 155 14.53 -6.52 12.61
N ARG A 156 13.78 -6.92 13.64
CA ARG A 156 13.92 -6.43 15.01
C ARG A 156 15.33 -6.61 15.54
N GLN A 157 15.88 -7.83 15.41
CA GLN A 157 17.24 -8.14 15.88
C GLN A 157 18.31 -7.30 15.17
N ALA A 158 18.22 -7.13 13.86
CA ALA A 158 19.13 -6.32 13.08
C ALA A 158 19.06 -4.83 13.44
N SER A 159 17.87 -4.29 13.67
CA SER A 159 17.66 -2.90 14.06
C SER A 159 18.26 -2.59 15.42
N ARG A 160 18.12 -3.51 16.38
CA ARG A 160 18.71 -3.38 17.72
C ARG A 160 20.22 -3.50 17.71
N GLY A 161 20.76 -4.42 16.93
CA GLY A 161 22.21 -4.56 16.79
C GLY A 161 22.86 -3.26 16.27
N LYS A 162 22.26 -2.63 15.26
CA LYS A 162 22.74 -1.35 14.73
C LYS A 162 22.65 -0.21 15.77
N ARG A 163 21.56 -0.14 16.54
CA ARG A 163 21.39 0.88 17.59
C ARG A 163 22.44 0.72 18.70
N LYS A 164 22.71 -0.53 19.14
CA LYS A 164 23.71 -0.82 20.16
C LYS A 164 25.11 -0.38 19.72
N ILE A 165 25.52 -0.78 18.51
CA ILE A 165 26.82 -0.37 17.94
C ILE A 165 26.94 1.16 17.83
N PHE A 166 25.86 1.85 17.47
CA PHE A 166 25.85 3.31 17.35
C PHE A 166 25.98 3.97 18.72
N GLN A 167 25.26 3.48 19.73
CA GLN A 167 25.34 4.00 21.10
C GLN A 167 26.72 3.76 21.73
N GLU A 168 27.31 2.59 21.53
CA GLU A 168 28.65 2.28 22.00
C GLU A 168 29.71 3.20 21.36
N ARG A 169 29.57 3.52 20.07
CA ARG A 169 30.46 4.48 19.40
C ARG A 169 30.33 5.91 19.93
N LEU A 170 29.10 6.35 20.27
CA LEU A 170 28.89 7.67 20.86
C LEU A 170 29.41 7.77 22.30
N ALA A 171 29.37 6.68 23.05
CA ALA A 171 29.84 6.64 24.44
C ALA A 171 31.39 6.64 24.56
N LEU A 172 32.10 6.39 23.46
CA LEU A 172 33.57 6.38 23.40
C LEU A 172 34.18 7.72 22.96
N HIS A 173 33.35 8.76 22.72
CA HIS A 173 33.76 10.11 22.38
C HIS A 173 33.24 11.11 23.41
#